data_a894c88190aeb27c0e11f16f222f5442
#
_entry.id   a894c88190aeb27c0e11f16f222f5442
#
_cell.length_a   1.000
_cell.length_b   1.000
_cell.length_c   1.000
_cell.angle_alpha   90.00
_cell.angle_beta   90.00
_cell.angle_gamma   90.00
#
_symmetry.space_group_name_H-M   'P 1'
#
loop_
_entity.id
_entity.type
_entity.pdbx_description
1 polymer ?
#
loop_
_entity_poly.entity_id
_entity_poly.type
_entity_poly.pdbx_seq_one_letter_code
_entity_poly.pdbx_strand_id
1 'polypeptide(L)'
;MTTIEMDTRSAWETLKGANLPGGYRVEITDGKIIMTPRGREQWKVILKAAPQIEQQLADHGEILSDVMIDFPSSLYGYAPDLAIVAPGSDLNSRGRYEWHSLEAVLEIVSRSTRDNDFEKKFRMYAECAIPLYVIIDPSDNTCTIHRRPTRRGTYDEQEQIAFGEDLVLPLEGRDIVVKTDGFPRSEG
;
A
#
# COMPACT_ATOMS: atom_id res chain seq x y z
N MET A 1 -2.18 11.03 15.15
CA MET A 1 -3.30 10.29 14.52
C MET A 1 -4.60 10.94 15.00
N THR A 2 -5.39 11.48 14.10
CA THR A 2 -6.70 12.08 14.43
C THR A 2 -7.78 11.20 13.84
N THR A 3 -8.71 10.74 14.69
CA THR A 3 -9.84 9.89 14.28
C THR A 3 -11.13 10.71 14.41
N ILE A 4 -11.91 10.74 13.34
CA ILE A 4 -13.25 11.33 13.33
C ILE A 4 -14.25 10.18 13.23
N GLU A 5 -15.05 9.93 14.27
CA GLU A 5 -16.10 8.92 14.23
C GLU A 5 -17.32 9.48 13.48
N MET A 6 -17.75 8.75 12.44
CA MET A 6 -18.92 9.11 11.61
C MET A 6 -19.69 7.86 11.21
N ASP A 7 -21.00 8.01 10.94
CA ASP A 7 -21.84 6.95 10.40
C ASP A 7 -21.32 6.48 9.03
N THR A 8 -21.34 5.18 8.78
CA THR A 8 -20.63 4.49 7.68
C THR A 8 -20.96 4.97 6.26
N ARG A 9 -22.15 5.53 6.05
CA ARG A 9 -22.52 6.20 4.79
C ARG A 9 -21.88 7.61 4.67
N SER A 10 -21.51 8.16 5.80
CA SER A 10 -21.06 9.52 6.01
C SER A 10 -19.55 9.72 5.71
N ALA A 11 -18.69 8.71 5.92
CA ALA A 11 -17.25 8.88 5.72
C ALA A 11 -16.91 9.22 4.25
N TRP A 12 -17.46 8.46 3.31
CA TRP A 12 -17.25 8.71 1.88
C TRP A 12 -17.88 10.03 1.40
N GLU A 13 -19.07 10.37 1.86
CA GLU A 13 -19.74 11.64 1.52
C GLU A 13 -18.99 12.83 2.13
N THR A 14 -18.47 12.66 3.34
CA THR A 14 -17.64 13.68 3.99
C THR A 14 -16.36 13.93 3.22
N LEU A 15 -15.67 12.87 2.75
CA LEU A 15 -14.44 13.01 1.98
C LEU A 15 -14.66 13.72 0.64
N LYS A 16 -15.80 13.53 -0.02
CA LYS A 16 -16.13 14.21 -1.28
C LYS A 16 -16.19 15.73 -1.17
N GLY A 17 -16.59 16.25 -0.01
CA GLY A 17 -16.74 17.68 0.25
C GLY A 17 -15.64 18.29 1.12
N ALA A 18 -14.72 17.48 1.63
CA ALA A 18 -13.72 17.94 2.58
C ALA A 18 -12.53 18.63 1.88
N ASN A 19 -12.22 19.83 2.34
CA ASN A 19 -10.93 20.46 2.04
C ASN A 19 -9.87 19.86 2.96
N LEU A 20 -9.25 18.77 2.53
CA LEU A 20 -8.27 18.04 3.32
C LEU A 20 -6.93 18.81 3.35
N PRO A 21 -6.31 18.94 4.53
CA PRO A 21 -5.01 19.58 4.61
C PRO A 21 -3.95 18.75 3.86
N GLY A 22 -3.09 19.42 3.10
CA GLY A 22 -1.96 18.77 2.43
C GLY A 22 -1.01 18.10 3.45
N GLY A 23 -0.26 17.09 3.00
CA GLY A 23 0.73 16.39 3.84
C GLY A 23 0.18 15.26 4.72
N TYR A 24 -1.09 14.89 4.53
CA TYR A 24 -1.71 13.76 5.21
C TYR A 24 -2.14 12.70 4.19
N ARG A 25 -1.94 11.44 4.54
CA ARG A 25 -2.63 10.31 3.92
C ARG A 25 -3.99 10.16 4.59
N VAL A 26 -5.02 9.92 3.80
CA VAL A 26 -6.39 9.76 4.28
C VAL A 26 -6.90 8.37 3.89
N GLU A 27 -7.37 7.62 4.85
CA GLU A 27 -7.88 6.26 4.68
C GLU A 27 -9.21 6.10 5.42
N ILE A 28 -9.97 5.09 5.05
CA ILE A 28 -11.18 4.69 5.76
C ILE A 28 -10.94 3.30 6.35
N THR A 29 -11.06 3.18 7.66
CA THR A 29 -10.93 1.92 8.38
C THR A 29 -12.09 1.77 9.37
N ASP A 30 -12.84 0.66 9.29
CA ASP A 30 -14.03 0.43 10.09
C ASP A 30 -15.05 1.59 10.00
N GLY A 31 -15.20 2.20 8.81
CA GLY A 31 -16.08 3.34 8.57
C GLY A 31 -15.60 4.67 9.16
N LYS A 32 -14.40 4.74 9.69
CA LYS A 32 -13.79 5.94 10.27
C LYS A 32 -12.74 6.53 9.31
N ILE A 33 -12.71 7.85 9.22
CA ILE A 33 -11.66 8.56 8.48
C ILE A 33 -10.41 8.62 9.36
N ILE A 34 -9.32 8.06 8.87
CA ILE A 34 -8.01 8.10 9.50
C ILE A 34 -7.11 9.03 8.70
N MET A 35 -6.50 9.99 9.37
CA MET A 35 -5.54 10.92 8.78
C MET A 35 -4.17 10.68 9.41
N THR A 36 -3.20 10.29 8.60
CA THR A 36 -1.83 9.99 9.03
C THR A 36 -0.86 10.97 8.39
N PRO A 37 -0.06 11.72 9.17
CA PRO A 37 1.00 12.55 8.61
C PRO A 37 1.99 11.71 7.80
N ARG A 38 2.41 12.21 6.66
CA ARG A 38 3.44 11.54 5.84
C ARG A 38 4.81 11.63 6.49
N GLY A 39 5.47 10.49 6.63
CA GLY A 39 6.80 10.39 7.20
C GLY A 39 7.90 10.75 6.19
N ARG A 40 8.98 11.41 6.67
CA ARG A 40 10.15 11.74 5.83
C ARG A 40 10.83 10.48 5.27
N GLU A 41 10.98 9.44 6.08
CA GLU A 41 11.62 8.19 5.68
C GLU A 41 10.79 7.43 4.65
N GLN A 42 9.47 7.37 4.86
CA GLN A 42 8.49 6.83 3.92
C GLN A 42 8.64 7.49 2.54
N TRP A 43 8.65 8.83 2.50
CA TRP A 43 8.82 9.57 1.27
C TRP A 43 10.15 9.26 0.56
N LYS A 44 11.25 9.10 1.30
CA LYS A 44 12.55 8.73 0.73
C LYS A 44 12.55 7.35 0.10
N VAL A 45 11.85 6.37 0.71
CA VAL A 45 11.70 5.03 0.12
C VAL A 45 10.90 5.11 -1.17
N ILE A 46 9.74 5.81 -1.16
CA ILE A 46 8.90 6.00 -2.35
C ILE A 46 9.71 6.59 -3.52
N LEU A 47 10.48 7.67 -3.27
CA LEU A 47 11.32 8.31 -4.28
C LEU A 47 12.40 7.39 -4.86
N LYS A 48 12.80 6.35 -4.15
CA LYS A 48 13.78 5.37 -4.62
C LYS A 48 13.13 4.18 -5.32
N ALA A 49 12.02 3.69 -4.80
CA ALA A 49 11.35 2.50 -5.31
C ALA A 49 10.50 2.80 -6.56
N ALA A 50 9.65 3.83 -6.51
CA ALA A 50 8.67 4.09 -7.55
C ALA A 50 9.29 4.26 -8.96
N PRO A 51 10.36 5.04 -9.18
CA PRO A 51 10.95 5.19 -10.51
C PRO A 51 11.52 3.89 -11.06
N GLN A 52 12.07 3.01 -10.20
CA GLN A 52 12.60 1.72 -10.63
C GLN A 52 11.49 0.78 -11.09
N ILE A 53 10.34 0.80 -10.37
CA ILE A 53 9.17 0.02 -10.73
C ILE A 53 8.56 0.55 -12.03
N GLU A 54 8.32 1.86 -12.12
CA GLU A 54 7.72 2.51 -13.29
C GLU A 54 8.52 2.23 -14.57
N GLN A 55 9.84 2.34 -14.51
CA GLN A 55 10.71 2.06 -15.66
C GLN A 55 10.58 0.62 -16.17
N GLN A 56 10.36 -0.35 -15.28
CA GLN A 56 10.26 -1.76 -15.63
C GLN A 56 8.84 -2.18 -15.99
N LEU A 57 7.82 -1.50 -15.47
CA LEU A 57 6.43 -1.70 -15.88
C LEU A 57 6.21 -1.29 -17.34
N ALA A 58 6.82 -0.18 -17.77
CA ALA A 58 6.60 0.41 -19.10
C ALA A 58 5.08 0.53 -19.41
N ASP A 59 4.60 -0.13 -20.49
CA ASP A 59 3.18 -0.13 -20.86
C ASP A 59 2.38 -1.29 -20.23
N HIS A 60 2.98 -2.03 -19.27
CA HIS A 60 2.39 -3.22 -18.65
C HIS A 60 1.91 -2.96 -17.22
N GLY A 61 1.13 -1.92 -17.02
CA GLY A 61 0.56 -1.56 -15.73
C GLY A 61 0.89 -0.14 -15.32
N GLU A 62 0.39 0.24 -14.15
CA GLU A 62 0.56 1.57 -13.58
C GLU A 62 1.03 1.47 -12.13
N ILE A 63 1.94 2.35 -11.72
CA ILE A 63 2.29 2.50 -10.31
C ILE A 63 1.61 3.74 -9.72
N LEU A 64 0.97 3.56 -8.58
CA LEU A 64 0.29 4.60 -7.84
C LEU A 64 0.95 4.81 -6.48
N SER A 65 0.92 6.03 -5.97
CA SER A 65 1.35 6.35 -4.61
C SER A 65 0.29 7.18 -3.90
N ASP A 66 -0.12 6.75 -2.72
CA ASP A 66 -1.13 7.45 -1.90
C ASP A 66 -2.48 7.68 -2.60
N VAL A 67 -2.83 6.84 -3.56
CA VAL A 67 -4.12 6.88 -4.25
C VAL A 67 -5.11 5.96 -3.56
N MET A 68 -6.30 6.48 -3.29
CA MET A 68 -7.35 5.72 -2.62
C MET A 68 -7.87 4.59 -3.51
N ILE A 69 -7.81 3.37 -2.99
CA ILE A 69 -8.35 2.14 -3.59
C ILE A 69 -9.63 1.75 -2.87
N ASP A 70 -10.64 1.39 -3.63
CA ASP A 70 -11.91 0.91 -3.10
C ASP A 70 -11.83 -0.59 -2.79
N PHE A 71 -12.25 -0.98 -1.56
CA PHE A 71 -12.34 -2.36 -1.10
C PHE A 71 -13.80 -2.85 -1.04
N PRO A 72 -14.06 -4.19 -0.90
CA PRO A 72 -15.41 -4.75 -1.04
C PRO A 72 -16.47 -4.17 -0.13
N SER A 73 -16.07 -3.59 1.01
CA SER A 73 -16.96 -2.94 1.95
C SER A 73 -16.77 -1.43 1.93
N SER A 74 -17.87 -0.67 1.99
CA SER A 74 -17.80 0.79 2.16
C SER A 74 -17.14 1.24 3.46
N LEU A 75 -16.86 0.30 4.37
CA LEU A 75 -16.14 0.53 5.62
C LEU A 75 -14.64 0.68 5.45
N TYR A 76 -14.10 0.32 4.26
CA TYR A 76 -12.67 0.32 4.00
C TYR A 76 -12.33 1.03 2.70
N GLY A 77 -11.30 1.86 2.77
CA GLY A 77 -10.66 2.49 1.64
C GLY A 77 -9.22 2.82 2.05
N TYR A 78 -8.26 2.18 1.41
CA TYR A 78 -6.86 2.36 1.73
C TYR A 78 -6.13 3.12 0.62
N ALA A 79 -5.15 3.91 1.02
CA ALA A 79 -4.23 4.59 0.12
C ALA A 79 -2.82 4.03 0.37
N PRO A 80 -2.44 2.93 -0.29
CA PRO A 80 -1.13 2.32 -0.11
C PRO A 80 0.00 3.29 -0.42
N ASP A 81 1.16 3.08 0.21
CA ASP A 81 2.35 3.87 -0.11
C ASP A 81 2.75 3.71 -1.56
N LEU A 82 2.70 2.48 -2.08
CA LEU A 82 2.78 2.16 -3.50
C LEU A 82 1.80 1.02 -3.83
N ALA A 83 1.15 1.13 -4.97
CA ALA A 83 0.32 0.08 -5.54
C ALA A 83 0.65 -0.12 -7.01
N ILE A 84 0.72 -1.38 -7.45
CA ILE A 84 0.89 -1.73 -8.86
C ILE A 84 -0.45 -2.22 -9.38
N VAL A 85 -0.96 -1.54 -10.40
CA VAL A 85 -2.24 -1.82 -11.04
C VAL A 85 -1.98 -2.64 -12.30
N ALA A 86 -2.76 -3.70 -12.49
CA ALA A 86 -2.68 -4.57 -13.66
C ALA A 86 -2.99 -3.80 -14.97
N PRO A 87 -2.35 -4.16 -16.09
CA PRO A 87 -2.61 -3.52 -17.36
C PRO A 87 -4.07 -3.69 -17.80
N GLY A 88 -4.64 -2.65 -18.39
CA GLY A 88 -6.03 -2.67 -18.89
C GLY A 88 -7.10 -2.59 -17.78
N SER A 89 -6.72 -2.26 -16.56
CA SER A 89 -7.69 -2.01 -15.48
C SER A 89 -8.42 -0.70 -15.68
N ASP A 90 -9.75 -0.71 -15.45
CA ASP A 90 -10.60 0.47 -15.55
C ASP A 90 -10.89 1.09 -14.19
N LEU A 91 -11.07 2.40 -14.18
CA LEU A 91 -11.59 3.12 -13.03
C LEU A 91 -13.10 2.87 -12.86
N ASN A 92 -13.55 2.69 -11.63
CA ASN A 92 -14.97 2.58 -11.33
C ASN A 92 -15.71 3.92 -11.53
N SER A 93 -17.03 3.93 -11.31
CA SER A 93 -17.87 5.14 -11.45
C SER A 93 -17.49 6.31 -10.54
N ARG A 94 -16.63 6.09 -9.55
CA ARG A 94 -16.07 7.10 -8.64
C ARG A 94 -14.71 7.62 -9.08
N GLY A 95 -14.18 7.13 -10.24
CA GLY A 95 -12.85 7.47 -10.74
C GLY A 95 -11.73 6.86 -9.90
N ARG A 96 -11.93 5.65 -9.36
CA ARG A 96 -10.96 4.95 -8.51
C ARG A 96 -10.77 3.52 -8.98
N TYR A 97 -9.57 2.99 -8.72
CA TYR A 97 -9.34 1.56 -8.85
C TYR A 97 -10.00 0.79 -7.70
N GLU A 98 -10.38 -0.44 -8.00
CA GLU A 98 -10.85 -1.40 -7.00
C GLU A 98 -9.74 -2.41 -6.69
N TRP A 99 -9.82 -3.07 -5.55
CA TRP A 99 -8.81 -4.01 -5.06
C TRP A 99 -8.39 -5.09 -6.07
N HIS A 100 -9.33 -5.55 -6.91
CA HIS A 100 -9.09 -6.61 -7.90
C HIS A 100 -8.25 -6.16 -9.10
N SER A 101 -8.03 -4.86 -9.23
CA SER A 101 -7.11 -4.27 -10.22
C SER A 101 -5.65 -4.31 -9.77
N LEU A 102 -5.36 -4.69 -8.52
CA LEU A 102 -4.03 -4.63 -7.96
C LEU A 102 -3.25 -5.93 -8.18
N GLU A 103 -2.04 -5.85 -8.71
CA GLU A 103 -1.07 -6.94 -8.74
C GLU A 103 -0.20 -6.95 -7.48
N ALA A 104 0.12 -5.78 -6.93
CA ALA A 104 0.94 -5.67 -5.73
C ALA A 104 0.58 -4.43 -4.90
N VAL A 105 0.81 -4.54 -3.60
CA VAL A 105 0.78 -3.43 -2.65
C VAL A 105 2.09 -3.41 -1.87
N LEU A 106 2.71 -2.23 -1.74
CA LEU A 106 3.88 -2.01 -0.91
C LEU A 106 3.55 -0.97 0.16
N GLU A 107 3.78 -1.31 1.41
CA GLU A 107 3.60 -0.42 2.56
C GLU A 107 4.94 -0.19 3.26
N ILE A 108 5.22 1.07 3.58
CA ILE A 108 6.43 1.46 4.28
C ILE A 108 6.07 1.74 5.72
N VAL A 109 6.52 0.88 6.62
CA VAL A 109 6.17 0.98 8.03
C VAL A 109 7.08 1.97 8.77
N SER A 110 6.50 2.66 9.72
CA SER A 110 7.22 3.49 10.69
C SER A 110 7.05 2.91 12.10
N ARG A 111 7.95 3.28 13.02
CA ARG A 111 7.85 2.86 14.44
C ARG A 111 6.49 3.19 15.07
N SER A 112 5.81 4.21 14.59
CA SER A 112 4.53 4.67 15.15
C SER A 112 3.28 4.01 14.53
N THR A 113 3.41 3.27 13.43
CA THR A 113 2.28 2.65 12.70
C THR A 113 2.25 1.12 12.83
N ARG A 114 3.20 0.52 13.56
CA ARG A 114 3.45 -0.93 13.57
C ARG A 114 2.31 -1.81 14.12
N ASP A 115 1.53 -1.33 15.10
CA ASP A 115 0.78 -2.29 15.93
C ASP A 115 -0.70 -2.51 15.62
N ASN A 116 -1.41 -1.57 15.00
CA ASN A 116 -2.85 -1.74 14.79
C ASN A 116 -3.33 -1.63 13.34
N ASP A 117 -2.68 -0.78 12.57
CA ASP A 117 -3.11 -0.52 11.19
C ASP A 117 -2.59 -1.62 10.25
N PHE A 118 -1.42 -2.15 10.61
CA PHE A 118 -0.70 -3.15 9.84
C PHE A 118 -1.43 -4.52 9.80
N GLU A 119 -1.88 -5.03 10.93
CA GLU A 119 -2.60 -6.32 10.99
C GLU A 119 -3.92 -6.27 10.21
N LYS A 120 -4.65 -5.15 10.29
CA LYS A 120 -5.90 -4.98 9.56
C LYS A 120 -5.70 -4.91 8.06
N LYS A 121 -4.70 -4.16 7.60
CA LYS A 121 -4.35 -4.08 6.18
C LYS A 121 -3.85 -5.41 5.64
N PHE A 122 -2.93 -6.05 6.36
CA PHE A 122 -2.43 -7.38 6.00
C PHE A 122 -3.57 -8.38 5.77
N ARG A 123 -4.48 -8.45 6.74
CA ARG A 123 -5.63 -9.33 6.66
C ARG A 123 -6.55 -8.97 5.49
N MET A 124 -6.87 -7.69 5.33
CA MET A 124 -7.73 -7.20 4.26
C MET A 124 -7.13 -7.49 2.89
N TYR A 125 -5.84 -7.21 2.70
CA TYR A 125 -5.16 -7.49 1.44
C TYR A 125 -5.17 -8.98 1.10
N ALA A 126 -4.93 -9.85 2.08
CA ALA A 126 -5.01 -11.29 1.88
C ALA A 126 -6.44 -11.78 1.58
N GLU A 127 -7.45 -11.34 2.33
CA GLU A 127 -8.87 -11.68 2.11
C GLU A 127 -9.36 -11.21 0.72
N CYS A 128 -8.85 -10.08 0.25
CA CYS A 128 -9.12 -9.54 -1.10
C CYS A 128 -8.27 -10.17 -2.20
N ALA A 129 -7.47 -11.18 -1.86
CA ALA A 129 -6.61 -11.90 -2.80
C ALA A 129 -5.62 -11.00 -3.57
N ILE A 130 -5.11 -9.93 -2.93
CA ILE A 130 -4.00 -9.14 -3.50
C ILE A 130 -2.79 -10.07 -3.64
N PRO A 131 -2.28 -10.31 -4.87
CA PRO A 131 -1.32 -11.39 -5.12
C PRO A 131 0.00 -11.22 -4.37
N LEU A 132 0.48 -9.97 -4.27
CA LEU A 132 1.75 -9.61 -3.66
C LEU A 132 1.58 -8.48 -2.67
N TYR A 133 2.01 -8.71 -1.43
CA TYR A 133 2.06 -7.69 -0.40
C TYR A 133 3.47 -7.57 0.16
N VAL A 134 4.03 -6.38 0.12
CA VAL A 134 5.39 -6.10 0.55
C VAL A 134 5.40 -5.08 1.66
N ILE A 135 6.15 -5.39 2.69
CA ILE A 135 6.43 -4.52 3.82
C ILE A 135 7.86 -4.06 3.72
N ILE A 136 8.07 -2.75 3.65
CA ILE A 136 9.39 -2.13 3.68
C ILE A 136 9.57 -1.49 5.05
N ASP A 137 10.52 -1.98 5.83
CA ASP A 137 10.77 -1.52 7.19
C ASP A 137 12.14 -0.84 7.33
N PRO A 138 12.21 0.50 7.25
CA PRO A 138 13.46 1.22 7.44
C PRO A 138 14.03 1.11 8.85
N SER A 139 13.21 0.78 9.87
CA SER A 139 13.70 0.65 11.25
C SER A 139 14.47 -0.64 11.48
N ASP A 140 14.11 -1.72 10.77
CA ASP A 140 14.78 -3.01 10.80
C ASP A 140 15.69 -3.23 9.59
N ASN A 141 15.69 -2.28 8.63
CA ASN A 141 16.43 -2.36 7.36
C ASN A 141 16.10 -3.63 6.56
N THR A 142 14.81 -3.98 6.50
CA THR A 142 14.34 -5.20 5.80
C THR A 142 13.16 -4.91 4.89
N CYS A 143 12.97 -5.78 3.89
CA CYS A 143 11.73 -5.92 3.15
C CYS A 143 11.17 -7.32 3.40
N THR A 144 9.88 -7.42 3.70
CA THR A 144 9.17 -8.69 3.84
C THR A 144 8.16 -8.82 2.71
N ILE A 145 8.26 -9.89 1.94
CA ILE A 145 7.44 -10.20 0.78
C ILE A 145 6.45 -11.29 1.18
N HIS A 146 5.17 -11.03 1.00
CA HIS A 146 4.09 -11.99 1.26
C HIS A 146 3.42 -12.35 -0.05
N ARG A 147 3.25 -13.66 -0.29
CA ARG A 147 2.67 -14.22 -1.52
C ARG A 147 1.64 -15.30 -1.20
N ARG A 148 0.83 -15.66 -2.18
CA ARG A 148 -0.22 -16.68 -2.09
C ARG A 148 -1.25 -16.36 -1.01
N PRO A 149 -2.05 -15.30 -1.23
CA PRO A 149 -3.09 -14.89 -0.30
C PRO A 149 -4.14 -15.99 -0.11
N THR A 150 -4.66 -16.10 1.10
CA THR A 150 -5.70 -17.04 1.48
C THR A 150 -6.98 -16.33 1.89
N ARG A 151 -8.12 -16.99 1.72
CA ARG A 151 -9.41 -16.47 2.20
C ARG A 151 -9.52 -16.36 3.73
N ARG A 152 -8.50 -16.83 4.45
CA ARG A 152 -8.42 -16.72 5.92
C ARG A 152 -7.76 -15.42 6.37
N GLY A 153 -7.37 -14.55 5.44
CA GLY A 153 -6.68 -13.31 5.74
C GLY A 153 -5.20 -13.49 6.06
N THR A 154 -4.55 -14.48 5.44
CA THR A 154 -3.12 -14.77 5.59
C THR A 154 -2.47 -14.96 4.23
N TYR A 155 -1.14 -14.93 4.19
CA TYR A 155 -0.35 -15.33 3.04
C TYR A 155 0.40 -16.63 3.38
N ASP A 156 0.40 -17.60 2.46
CA ASP A 156 1.03 -18.90 2.67
C ASP A 156 2.56 -18.88 2.49
N GLU A 157 3.08 -17.87 1.81
CA GLU A 157 4.51 -17.71 1.58
C GLU A 157 4.98 -16.36 2.10
N GLN A 158 6.13 -16.38 2.79
CA GLN A 158 6.82 -15.19 3.28
C GLN A 158 8.31 -15.32 3.03
N GLU A 159 8.90 -14.25 2.54
CA GLU A 159 10.34 -14.12 2.33
C GLU A 159 10.80 -12.78 2.92
N GLN A 160 11.95 -12.74 3.56
CA GLN A 160 12.52 -11.51 4.09
C GLN A 160 13.92 -11.32 3.51
N ILE A 161 14.21 -10.09 3.06
CA ILE A 161 15.51 -9.67 2.56
C ILE A 161 16.01 -8.47 3.37
N ALA A 162 17.33 -8.30 3.45
CA ALA A 162 17.95 -7.11 4.04
C ALA A 162 18.09 -5.97 3.01
N PHE A 163 18.10 -4.71 3.47
CA PHE A 163 18.43 -3.59 2.60
C PHE A 163 19.86 -3.75 2.04
N GLY A 164 20.00 -3.59 0.73
CA GLY A 164 21.19 -3.88 -0.05
C GLY A 164 21.06 -5.12 -0.92
N GLU A 165 20.07 -5.99 -0.62
CA GLU A 165 19.68 -7.08 -1.51
C GLU A 165 18.60 -6.61 -2.49
N ASP A 166 18.45 -7.33 -3.59
CA ASP A 166 17.44 -7.03 -4.60
C ASP A 166 16.07 -7.46 -4.13
N LEU A 167 15.11 -6.52 -4.06
CA LEU A 167 13.71 -6.81 -3.85
C LEU A 167 13.09 -7.22 -5.18
N VAL A 168 12.76 -8.50 -5.32
CA VAL A 168 12.11 -9.04 -6.51
C VAL A 168 10.61 -9.09 -6.28
N LEU A 169 9.85 -8.43 -7.17
CA LEU A 169 8.38 -8.42 -7.19
C LEU A 169 7.91 -9.32 -8.34
N PRO A 170 7.53 -10.58 -8.08
CA PRO A 170 7.03 -11.47 -9.11
C PRO A 170 5.58 -11.11 -9.45
N LEU A 171 5.39 -10.44 -10.57
CA LEU A 171 4.07 -10.09 -11.10
C LEU A 171 3.64 -11.09 -12.18
N GLU A 172 2.40 -10.99 -12.67
CA GLU A 172 1.92 -11.87 -13.72
C GLU A 172 2.75 -11.70 -15.01
N GLY A 173 3.46 -12.76 -15.37
CA GLY A 173 4.30 -12.82 -16.58
C GLY A 173 5.60 -12.02 -16.55
N ARG A 174 5.97 -11.40 -15.43
CA ARG A 174 7.21 -10.60 -15.32
C ARG A 174 7.69 -10.46 -13.88
N ASP A 175 8.98 -10.24 -13.72
CA ASP A 175 9.58 -9.86 -12.44
C ASP A 175 10.03 -8.40 -12.50
N ILE A 176 9.74 -7.64 -11.46
CA ILE A 176 10.25 -6.29 -11.25
C ILE A 176 11.33 -6.34 -10.18
N VAL A 177 12.50 -5.80 -10.45
CA VAL A 177 13.62 -5.78 -9.51
C VAL A 177 13.85 -4.37 -8.97
N VAL A 178 13.73 -4.21 -7.66
CA VAL A 178 13.98 -2.94 -6.96
C VAL A 178 15.27 -3.04 -6.16
N LYS A 179 16.24 -2.21 -6.48
CA LYS A 179 17.49 -2.08 -5.71
C LYS A 179 17.23 -1.36 -4.41
N THR A 180 17.53 -1.97 -3.28
CA THR A 180 17.27 -1.44 -1.94
C THR A 180 18.48 -0.80 -1.27
N ASP A 181 19.66 -0.81 -1.90
CA ASP A 181 20.90 -0.21 -1.40
C ASP A 181 20.80 1.29 -1.12
N GLY A 182 19.95 1.98 -1.88
CA GLY A 182 19.65 3.40 -1.71
C GLY A 182 18.54 3.72 -0.69
N PHE A 183 17.92 2.73 -0.04
CA PHE A 183 16.88 2.98 0.95
C PHE A 183 17.44 3.61 2.22
N PRO A 184 16.70 4.54 2.87
CA PRO A 184 17.14 5.14 4.12
C PRO A 184 17.25 4.06 5.20
N ARG A 185 18.40 3.99 5.86
CA ARG A 185 18.61 3.12 7.01
C ARG A 185 18.38 3.89 8.29
N SER A 186 17.72 3.27 9.27
CA SER A 186 17.67 3.81 10.61
C SER A 186 19.07 3.74 11.20
N GLU A 187 19.63 4.88 11.58
CA GLU A 187 20.80 4.90 12.45
C GLU A 187 20.33 4.38 13.81
N GLY A 188 20.89 3.26 14.26
CA GLY A 188 20.56 2.56 15.49
C GLY A 188 20.78 3.41 16.75
#